data_7184e8d9ed4f82ea348f2d9c7a121534
#
_entry.id   7184e8d9ed4f82ea348f2d9c7a121534
#
_cell.length_a   1.000
_cell.length_b   1.000
_cell.length_c   1.000
_cell.angle_alpha   90.00
_cell.angle_beta   90.00
_cell.angle_gamma   90.00
#
_symmetry.space_group_name_H-M   'P 1'
#
loop_
_entity.id
_entity.type
_entity.pdbx_description
1 polymer ?
#
loop_
_entity_poly.entity_id
_entity_poly.type
_entity_poly.pdbx_seq_one_letter_code
_entity_poly.pdbx_strand_id
1 'polypeptide(L)'
;YDDAPLPTSLRAAGYGADGQGAVLTPPVLNENYTQLRHFLRMALRWATERYASYHVWAVLPLDLEHPEACDDLCAQYLSAGLTLRGMRPMAGADQMLIFSAHGLVKWRDPLRRCHLADPALPRVLERGYAAADFGWGKNGLELVLRPV
;
A
#
# COMPACT_ATOMS: atom_id res chain seq x y z
N TYR A 1 9.97 -8.47 -6.08
CA TYR A 1 10.27 -7.21 -6.74
C TYR A 1 10.36 -7.42 -8.25
N ASP A 2 9.72 -6.56 -9.01
CA ASP A 2 9.62 -6.66 -10.46
C ASP A 2 10.09 -5.36 -11.11
N ASP A 3 10.96 -5.46 -12.11
CA ASP A 3 11.55 -4.36 -12.87
C ASP A 3 10.81 -4.12 -14.20
N ALA A 4 9.63 -4.66 -14.36
CA ALA A 4 8.81 -4.52 -15.55
C ALA A 4 8.06 -3.17 -15.57
N PRO A 5 7.53 -2.77 -16.72
CA PRO A 5 6.58 -1.64 -16.78
C PRO A 5 5.40 -1.87 -15.85
N LEU A 6 4.85 -0.78 -15.33
CA LEU A 6 3.70 -0.84 -14.43
C LEU A 6 2.55 -1.62 -15.08
N PRO A 7 1.91 -2.56 -14.38
CA PRO A 7 0.80 -3.32 -14.94
C PRO A 7 -0.30 -2.43 -15.52
N THR A 8 -0.89 -2.87 -16.62
CA THR A 8 -1.93 -2.12 -17.32
C THR A 8 -3.11 -1.76 -16.40
N SER A 9 -3.46 -2.69 -15.49
CA SER A 9 -4.54 -2.46 -14.53
C SER A 9 -4.25 -1.26 -13.61
N LEU A 10 -3.00 -1.12 -13.17
CA LEU A 10 -2.60 0.02 -12.32
C LEU A 10 -2.57 1.31 -13.11
N ARG A 11 -2.10 1.26 -14.36
CA ARG A 11 -2.12 2.45 -15.25
C ARG A 11 -3.54 2.91 -15.54
N ALA A 12 -4.43 1.97 -15.85
CA ALA A 12 -5.84 2.28 -16.09
C ALA A 12 -6.52 2.86 -14.85
N ALA A 13 -6.03 2.53 -13.66
CA ALA A 13 -6.50 3.09 -12.40
C ALA A 13 -5.87 4.45 -12.06
N GLY A 14 -5.00 4.98 -12.92
CA GLY A 14 -4.36 6.28 -12.72
C GLY A 14 -3.07 6.24 -11.90
N TYR A 15 -2.49 5.08 -11.71
CA TYR A 15 -1.23 4.93 -10.97
C TYR A 15 -0.05 4.85 -11.95
N GLY A 16 0.95 5.70 -11.73
CA GLY A 16 2.14 5.77 -12.58
C GLY A 16 1.87 6.58 -13.85
N ALA A 17 2.56 7.71 -14.01
CA ALA A 17 2.28 8.68 -15.07
C ALA A 17 2.56 8.15 -16.47
N ASP A 18 3.64 7.40 -16.64
CA ASP A 18 4.11 6.93 -17.95
C ASP A 18 4.09 5.41 -18.10
N GLY A 19 3.61 4.69 -17.09
CA GLY A 19 3.58 3.24 -17.08
C GLY A 19 4.95 2.59 -16.92
N GLN A 20 5.98 3.36 -16.61
CA GLN A 20 7.32 2.88 -16.31
C GLN A 20 7.53 2.86 -14.81
N GLY A 21 8.28 1.89 -14.31
CA GLY A 21 8.58 1.84 -12.88
C GLY A 21 8.76 0.43 -12.37
N ALA A 22 8.82 0.32 -11.06
CA ALA A 22 8.96 -0.95 -10.36
C ALA A 22 7.72 -1.22 -9.50
N VAL A 23 7.29 -2.46 -9.48
CA VAL A 23 6.21 -2.91 -8.60
C VAL A 23 6.78 -3.98 -7.68
N LEU A 24 6.72 -3.70 -6.38
CA LEU A 24 7.08 -4.70 -5.37
C LEU A 24 5.89 -5.65 -5.22
N THR A 25 6.08 -6.88 -5.62
CA THR A 25 5.07 -7.93 -5.44
C THR A 25 5.07 -8.39 -3.98
N PRO A 26 3.98 -9.03 -3.51
CA PRO A 26 3.94 -9.53 -2.15
C PRO A 26 5.12 -10.46 -1.87
N PRO A 27 5.81 -10.31 -0.73
CA PRO A 27 6.95 -11.16 -0.42
C PRO A 27 6.51 -12.60 -0.17
N VAL A 28 7.35 -13.54 -0.57
CA VAL A 28 7.19 -14.93 -0.17
C VAL A 28 7.74 -15.05 1.24
N LEU A 29 6.85 -15.28 2.20
CA LEU A 29 7.21 -15.34 3.61
C LEU A 29 7.55 -16.77 4.02
N ASN A 30 8.62 -16.91 4.80
CA ASN A 30 8.93 -18.13 5.53
C ASN A 30 8.67 -17.90 7.03
N GLU A 31 8.97 -18.88 7.86
CA GLU A 31 8.74 -18.82 9.31
C GLU A 31 9.48 -17.69 10.01
N ASN A 32 10.50 -17.11 9.38
CA ASN A 32 11.39 -16.10 9.98
C ASN A 32 11.26 -14.72 9.33
N TYR A 33 10.05 -14.29 9.04
CA TYR A 33 9.84 -12.97 8.41
C TYR A 33 9.96 -11.79 9.38
N THR A 34 10.55 -12.00 10.57
CA THR A 34 10.77 -10.93 11.56
C THR A 34 11.61 -9.77 10.99
N GLN A 35 12.36 -10.02 9.91
CA GLN A 35 13.15 -8.99 9.23
C GLN A 35 12.46 -8.41 8.00
N LEU A 36 11.17 -8.66 7.82
CA LEU A 36 10.43 -8.19 6.65
C LEU A 36 10.53 -6.68 6.46
N ARG A 37 10.39 -5.90 7.53
CA ARG A 37 10.49 -4.44 7.46
C ARG A 37 11.85 -3.99 6.93
N HIS A 38 12.92 -4.62 7.40
CA HIS A 38 14.27 -4.33 6.92
C HIS A 38 14.43 -4.68 5.45
N PHE A 39 13.93 -5.85 5.05
CA PHE A 39 13.94 -6.29 3.66
C PHE A 39 13.16 -5.31 2.77
N LEU A 40 11.98 -4.89 3.19
CA LEU A 40 11.16 -3.93 2.45
C LEU A 40 11.88 -2.59 2.30
N ARG A 41 12.52 -2.11 3.35
CA ARG A 41 13.31 -0.85 3.29
C ARG A 41 14.46 -0.97 2.31
N MET A 42 15.15 -2.09 2.29
CA MET A 42 16.24 -2.33 1.34
C MET A 42 15.73 -2.40 -0.10
N ALA A 43 14.62 -3.10 -0.33
CA ALA A 43 14.00 -3.20 -1.64
C ALA A 43 13.53 -1.84 -2.14
N LEU A 44 12.90 -1.04 -1.27
CA LEU A 44 12.48 0.31 -1.60
C LEU A 44 13.66 1.21 -1.93
N ARG A 45 14.71 1.16 -1.13
CA ARG A 45 15.93 1.93 -1.38
C ARG A 45 16.54 1.59 -2.73
N TRP A 46 16.66 0.30 -3.03
CA TRP A 46 17.16 -0.15 -4.32
C TRP A 46 16.29 0.35 -5.47
N ALA A 47 14.97 0.23 -5.33
CA ALA A 47 14.04 0.66 -6.36
C ALA A 47 14.06 2.17 -6.59
N THR A 48 14.12 2.96 -5.51
CA THR A 48 14.13 4.42 -5.59
C THR A 48 15.47 5.01 -6.04
N GLU A 49 16.55 4.24 -5.94
CA GLU A 49 17.83 4.61 -6.56
C GLU A 49 17.79 4.43 -8.08
N ARG A 50 16.98 3.50 -8.57
CA ARG A 50 16.86 3.17 -9.99
C ARG A 50 15.74 3.92 -10.69
N TYR A 51 14.64 4.16 -9.98
CA TYR A 51 13.45 4.86 -10.48
C TYR A 51 13.13 6.03 -9.55
N ALA A 52 12.51 7.07 -10.09
CA ALA A 52 11.95 8.11 -9.24
C ALA A 52 10.88 7.51 -8.32
N SER A 53 10.77 8.01 -7.08
CA SER A 53 9.88 7.43 -6.07
C SER A 53 8.42 7.34 -6.52
N TYR A 54 7.93 8.27 -7.34
CA TYR A 54 6.57 8.24 -7.87
C TYR A 54 6.35 7.15 -8.93
N HIS A 55 7.40 6.45 -9.34
CA HIS A 55 7.32 5.29 -10.23
C HIS A 55 7.51 3.97 -9.48
N VAL A 56 7.62 3.99 -8.17
CA VAL A 56 7.78 2.78 -7.36
C VAL A 56 6.50 2.50 -6.59
N TRP A 57 5.95 1.32 -6.82
CA TRP A 57 4.67 0.88 -6.27
C TRP A 57 4.84 -0.45 -5.56
N ALA A 58 3.92 -0.75 -4.68
CA ALA A 58 3.83 -2.05 -4.04
C ALA A 58 2.37 -2.48 -3.99
N VAL A 59 2.12 -3.76 -4.04
CA VAL A 59 0.78 -4.32 -3.98
C VAL A 59 0.70 -5.37 -2.88
N LEU A 60 -0.47 -5.49 -2.27
CA LEU A 60 -0.72 -6.45 -1.22
C LEU A 60 -2.16 -6.94 -1.31
N PRO A 61 -2.40 -8.24 -1.51
CA PRO A 61 -3.76 -8.77 -1.51
C PRO A 61 -4.39 -8.66 -0.12
N LEU A 62 -5.64 -8.25 -0.07
CA LEU A 62 -6.45 -8.22 1.15
C LEU A 62 -7.59 -9.21 1.01
N ASP A 63 -7.60 -10.22 1.85
CA ASP A 63 -8.72 -11.15 1.99
C ASP A 63 -9.75 -10.52 2.94
N LEU A 64 -10.90 -10.11 2.39
CA LEU A 64 -11.94 -9.45 3.19
C LEU A 64 -12.63 -10.41 4.18
N GLU A 65 -12.52 -11.72 4.00
CA GLU A 65 -13.03 -12.69 4.96
C GLU A 65 -12.11 -12.82 6.18
N HIS A 66 -10.81 -12.56 5.98
CA HIS A 66 -9.79 -12.66 7.02
C HIS A 66 -8.86 -11.44 7.00
N PRO A 67 -9.39 -10.21 7.22
CA PRO A 67 -8.59 -9.00 7.11
C PRO A 67 -7.46 -8.94 8.12
N GLU A 68 -7.60 -9.59 9.27
CA GLU A 68 -6.58 -9.65 10.30
C GLU A 68 -5.28 -10.30 9.82
N ALA A 69 -5.35 -11.20 8.85
CA ALA A 69 -4.16 -11.81 8.26
C ALA A 69 -3.30 -10.81 7.47
N CYS A 70 -3.91 -9.72 7.01
CA CYS A 70 -3.23 -8.67 6.26
C CYS A 70 -2.70 -7.53 7.15
N ASP A 71 -3.22 -7.40 8.37
CA ASP A 71 -2.90 -6.27 9.25
C ASP A 71 -1.40 -6.11 9.49
N ASP A 72 -0.71 -7.19 9.85
CA ASP A 72 0.73 -7.15 10.10
C ASP A 72 1.53 -6.77 8.85
N LEU A 73 1.18 -7.33 7.71
CA LEU A 73 1.87 -7.02 6.45
C LEU A 73 1.64 -5.57 6.05
N CYS A 74 0.42 -5.09 6.17
CA CYS A 74 0.08 -3.69 5.89
C CYS A 74 0.87 -2.75 6.81
N ALA A 75 0.92 -3.06 8.11
CA ALA A 75 1.72 -2.28 9.07
C ALA A 75 3.20 -2.27 8.71
N GLN A 76 3.75 -3.40 8.25
CA GLN A 76 5.14 -3.49 7.82
C GLN A 76 5.39 -2.61 6.58
N TYR A 77 4.47 -2.61 5.62
CA TYR A 77 4.57 -1.78 4.42
C TYR A 77 4.57 -0.30 4.78
N LEU A 78 3.64 0.13 5.62
CA LEU A 78 3.56 1.52 6.08
C LEU A 78 4.81 1.91 6.88
N SER A 79 5.29 1.02 7.76
CA SER A 79 6.49 1.26 8.55
C SER A 79 7.77 1.34 7.70
N ALA A 80 7.77 0.69 6.53
CA ALA A 80 8.89 0.75 5.60
C ALA A 80 8.94 2.05 4.80
N GLY A 81 7.92 2.89 4.89
CA GLY A 81 7.85 4.18 4.19
C GLY A 81 6.90 4.20 2.99
N LEU A 82 6.13 3.14 2.79
CA LEU A 82 5.10 3.11 1.74
C LEU A 82 3.84 3.82 2.21
N THR A 83 3.12 4.39 1.25
CA THR A 83 1.85 5.07 1.49
C THR A 83 0.73 4.33 0.78
N LEU A 84 -0.33 3.98 1.51
CA LEU A 84 -1.52 3.36 0.92
C LEU A 84 -2.29 4.39 0.11
N ARG A 85 -2.46 4.14 -1.19
CA ARG A 85 -3.06 5.08 -2.14
C ARG A 85 -4.39 4.62 -2.70
N GLY A 86 -4.64 3.32 -2.74
CA GLY A 86 -5.84 2.83 -3.36
C GLY A 86 -6.13 1.37 -3.06
N MET A 87 -7.33 0.97 -3.43
CA MET A 87 -7.78 -0.41 -3.41
C MET A 87 -8.50 -0.69 -4.73
N ARG A 88 -8.28 -1.88 -5.26
CA ARG A 88 -8.94 -2.33 -6.49
C ARG A 88 -9.47 -3.74 -6.31
N PRO A 89 -10.64 -4.06 -6.86
CA PRO A 89 -11.17 -5.42 -6.80
C PRO A 89 -10.23 -6.41 -7.48
N MET A 90 -10.11 -7.57 -6.88
CA MET A 90 -9.46 -8.74 -7.47
C MET A 90 -10.53 -9.78 -7.83
N ALA A 91 -10.12 -10.86 -8.46
CA ALA A 91 -11.01 -11.99 -8.69
C ALA A 91 -11.54 -12.53 -7.34
N GLY A 92 -12.84 -12.80 -7.28
CA GLY A 92 -13.49 -13.21 -6.04
C GLY A 92 -13.84 -12.01 -5.14
N ALA A 93 -13.84 -12.22 -3.83
CA ALA A 93 -14.17 -11.20 -2.83
C ALA A 93 -12.98 -10.36 -2.38
N ASP A 94 -11.78 -10.65 -2.89
CA ASP A 94 -10.54 -10.02 -2.45
C ASP A 94 -10.38 -8.63 -3.05
N GLN A 95 -9.58 -7.82 -2.37
CA GLN A 95 -9.15 -6.51 -2.83
C GLN A 95 -7.63 -6.48 -2.94
N MET A 96 -7.11 -5.66 -3.82
CA MET A 96 -5.69 -5.39 -3.91
C MET A 96 -5.39 -4.01 -3.32
N LEU A 97 -4.58 -3.99 -2.27
CA LEU A 97 -4.07 -2.75 -1.71
C LEU A 97 -2.92 -2.24 -2.57
N ILE A 98 -2.94 -0.96 -2.89
CA ILE A 98 -1.94 -0.33 -3.75
C ILE A 98 -1.22 0.76 -2.96
N PHE A 99 0.10 0.58 -2.83
CA PHE A 99 0.97 1.50 -2.11
C PHE A 99 1.92 2.18 -3.09
N SER A 100 2.35 3.38 -2.75
CA SER A 100 3.44 4.05 -3.49
C SER A 100 4.59 4.38 -2.55
N ALA A 101 5.79 4.42 -3.11
CA ALA A 101 6.97 4.92 -2.39
C ALA A 101 7.01 6.45 -2.38
N HIS A 102 6.17 7.10 -3.17
CA HIS A 102 6.07 8.55 -3.20
C HIS A 102 5.46 9.07 -1.90
N GLY A 103 6.23 9.82 -1.14
CA GLY A 103 5.76 10.45 0.09
C GLY A 103 4.75 11.56 -0.20
N LEU A 104 3.92 11.85 0.78
CA LEU A 104 2.94 12.92 0.69
C LEU A 104 3.59 14.21 1.17
N VAL A 105 3.63 15.20 0.29
CA VAL A 105 4.32 16.46 0.56
C VAL A 105 3.55 17.36 1.52
N LYS A 106 2.23 17.27 1.50
CA LYS A 106 1.37 18.06 2.38
C LYS A 106 0.22 17.22 2.89
N TRP A 107 0.15 17.07 4.19
CA TRP A 107 -0.99 16.49 4.85
C TRP A 107 -2.02 17.58 5.14
N ARG A 108 -3.26 17.30 4.86
CA ARG A 108 -4.37 18.21 5.10
C ARG A 108 -5.33 17.62 6.13
N ASP A 109 -6.02 18.47 6.86
CA ASP A 109 -7.14 18.06 7.68
C ASP A 109 -8.43 18.11 6.83
N PRO A 110 -9.46 17.34 7.17
CA PRO A 110 -9.59 16.46 8.33
C PRO A 110 -8.92 15.10 8.12
N LEU A 111 -8.54 14.45 9.19
CA LEU A 111 -8.11 13.06 9.15
C LEU A 111 -9.29 12.13 9.36
N ARG A 112 -9.18 10.91 8.84
CA ARG A 112 -10.13 9.83 9.07
C ARG A 112 -9.41 8.60 9.54
N ARG A 113 -10.10 7.77 10.31
CA ARG A 113 -9.56 6.50 10.80
C ARG A 113 -10.44 5.37 10.28
N CYS A 114 -9.82 4.38 9.67
CA CYS A 114 -10.50 3.21 9.14
C CYS A 114 -9.64 1.97 9.36
N HIS A 115 -10.27 0.84 9.66
CA HIS A 115 -9.57 -0.45 9.58
C HIS A 115 -9.66 -1.01 8.16
N LEU A 116 -8.86 -2.05 7.86
CA LEU A 116 -8.76 -2.57 6.49
C LEU A 116 -10.07 -3.14 5.95
N ALA A 117 -10.90 -3.70 6.82
CA ALA A 117 -12.19 -4.28 6.43
C ALA A 117 -13.34 -3.27 6.43
N ASP A 118 -13.07 -1.99 6.74
CA ASP A 118 -14.11 -0.96 6.73
C ASP A 118 -14.67 -0.81 5.33
N PRO A 119 -16.00 -0.98 5.14
CA PRO A 119 -16.61 -0.81 3.82
C PRO A 119 -16.45 0.57 3.21
N ALA A 120 -16.18 1.58 4.02
CA ALA A 120 -15.96 2.95 3.55
C ALA A 120 -14.54 3.17 3.00
N LEU A 121 -13.58 2.30 3.32
CA LEU A 121 -12.18 2.51 2.95
C LEU A 121 -11.95 2.71 1.45
N PRO A 122 -12.52 1.89 0.54
CA PRO A 122 -12.31 2.11 -0.89
C PRO A 122 -12.77 3.49 -1.37
N ARG A 123 -13.91 3.97 -0.87
CA ARG A 123 -14.44 5.29 -1.22
C ARG A 123 -13.58 6.43 -0.68
N VAL A 124 -13.08 6.28 0.54
CA VAL A 124 -12.20 7.28 1.15
C VAL A 124 -10.93 7.42 0.32
N LEU A 125 -10.34 6.31 -0.11
CA LEU A 125 -9.16 6.33 -0.97
C LEU A 125 -9.46 6.93 -2.35
N GLU A 126 -10.61 6.62 -2.94
CA GLU A 126 -11.04 7.19 -4.23
C GLU A 126 -11.24 8.71 -4.17
N ARG A 127 -11.60 9.24 -3.02
CA ARG A 127 -11.79 10.67 -2.80
C ARG A 127 -10.48 11.43 -2.58
N GLY A 128 -9.34 10.77 -2.74
CA GLY A 128 -8.04 11.42 -2.63
C GLY A 128 -7.43 11.36 -1.24
N TYR A 129 -7.93 10.50 -0.36
CA TYR A 129 -7.28 10.24 0.92
C TYR A 129 -6.20 9.19 0.75
N ALA A 130 -5.17 9.28 1.59
CA ALA A 130 -4.09 8.30 1.62
C ALA A 130 -3.62 8.06 3.04
N ALA A 131 -2.99 6.93 3.29
CA ALA A 131 -2.50 6.56 4.62
C ALA A 131 -1.00 6.29 4.59
N ALA A 132 -0.26 7.03 5.43
CA ALA A 132 1.14 6.74 5.74
C ALA A 132 1.32 6.38 7.22
N ASP A 133 0.32 6.67 8.05
CA ASP A 133 0.32 6.40 9.48
C ASP A 133 -0.75 5.38 9.85
N PHE A 134 -0.53 4.72 10.96
CA PHE A 134 -1.47 3.75 11.50
C PHE A 134 -1.35 3.66 13.01
N GLY A 135 -2.34 3.02 13.62
CA GLY A 135 -2.31 2.62 15.02
C GLY A 135 -2.95 1.26 15.19
N TRP A 136 -2.95 0.73 16.39
CA TRP A 136 -3.60 -0.52 16.72
C TRP A 136 -4.82 -0.23 17.59
N GLY A 137 -5.98 -0.61 17.11
CA GLY A 137 -7.25 -0.44 17.81
C GLY A 137 -7.86 -1.77 18.23
N LYS A 138 -9.11 -1.71 18.68
CA LYS A 138 -9.84 -2.90 19.12
C LYS A 138 -10.04 -3.94 18.02
N ASN A 139 -10.14 -3.49 16.78
CA ASN A 139 -10.42 -4.33 15.61
C ASN A 139 -9.16 -4.60 14.78
N GLY A 140 -7.96 -4.41 15.34
CA GLY A 140 -6.70 -4.59 14.65
C GLY A 140 -6.11 -3.30 14.14
N LEU A 141 -5.50 -3.34 12.97
CA LEU A 141 -4.85 -2.20 12.36
C LEU A 141 -5.87 -1.10 12.02
N GLU A 142 -5.59 0.11 12.49
CA GLU A 142 -6.37 1.29 12.18
C GLU A 142 -5.53 2.27 11.37
N LEU A 143 -5.94 2.51 10.13
CA LEU A 143 -5.27 3.43 9.23
C LEU A 143 -5.65 4.87 9.57
N VAL A 144 -4.67 5.75 9.54
CA VAL A 144 -4.88 7.20 9.66
C VAL A 144 -4.80 7.78 8.25
N LEU A 145 -5.96 8.19 7.72
CA LEU A 145 -6.10 8.69 6.36
C LEU A 145 -6.22 10.20 6.37
N ARG A 146 -5.54 10.83 5.43
CA ARG A 146 -5.57 12.29 5.25
C ARG A 146 -5.77 12.63 3.79
N PRO A 147 -6.46 13.75 3.47
CA PRO A 147 -6.55 14.22 2.10
C PRO A 147 -5.16 14.56 1.54
N VAL A 148 -5.02 14.32 0.28
CA VAL A 148 -3.78 14.63 -0.44
C VAL A 148 -3.96 15.89 -1.26
#